data_6fbe3fad32ae4fcf911831d65887637e
#
_entry.id   6fbe3fad32ae4fcf911831d65887637e
#
_cell.length_a   1.000
_cell.length_b   1.000
_cell.length_c   1.000
_cell.angle_alpha   90.00
_cell.angle_beta   90.00
_cell.angle_gamma   90.00
#
_symmetry.space_group_name_H-M   'P 1'
#
loop_
_entity.id
_entity.type
_entity.pdbx_description
1 polymer ?
#
loop_
_entity_poly.entity_id
_entity_poly.type
_entity_poly.pdbx_seq_one_letter_code
_entity_poly.pdbx_strand_id
1 'polypeptide(L)'
;MKSLVVVAPDQLHRKGIDILGHVDAGGTRLHLGQLDFPQPDFDGKTPANREHVLLRVRAFACNFRDKGILMDNYLQMDRLGKAYLPFGSDFCAEVVAVGSNVTTFRAGDRVMGDFAYPNAPAPGLLPGVATNFASLGWLRIHAAKLTTVPPEMSDHQAAAFALGAQTAAGMIRRSGILESGGNPVILSARSATSLFIAQQLIGYGFRPHCLSSSEWSSEQLQALPGATTGVLRPGTFPAQADHSKFTHAFDPFFDMNLEAATLLLANGGTYVTCGLRDQHPLLSDGTPEESGVALRRALAMAVVKNLSVKGNCLGESSDLAEALGAFCDTRVGPVIDSVFEPQEAVAFLVSSFFDPGRFGKCVMTLASVNPGAVTTPRTKALATATV
;
A
#
# COMPACT_ATOMS: atom_id res chain seq x y z
N MET A 1 -11.63 -18.92 -12.55
CA MET A 1 -10.45 -18.03 -12.39
C MET A 1 -9.65 -18.49 -11.20
N LYS A 2 -8.34 -18.54 -11.35
CA LYS A 2 -7.48 -18.94 -10.24
C LYS A 2 -7.36 -17.83 -9.20
N SER A 3 -7.69 -18.17 -7.95
CA SER A 3 -7.65 -17.27 -6.80
C SER A 3 -6.54 -17.68 -5.85
N LEU A 4 -5.89 -16.70 -5.23
CA LEU A 4 -4.84 -16.94 -4.23
C LEU A 4 -5.42 -16.72 -2.83
N VAL A 5 -5.10 -17.64 -1.91
CA VAL A 5 -5.64 -17.62 -0.54
C VAL A 5 -4.62 -18.12 0.47
N VAL A 6 -4.78 -17.70 1.72
CA VAL A 6 -4.17 -18.39 2.85
C VAL A 6 -5.15 -19.45 3.31
N VAL A 7 -4.65 -20.68 3.50
CA VAL A 7 -5.44 -21.90 3.75
C VAL A 7 -5.37 -22.27 5.23
N ALA A 8 -6.50 -22.64 5.81
CA ALA A 8 -6.54 -23.14 7.19
C ALA A 8 -5.75 -24.46 7.31
N PRO A 9 -5.04 -24.70 8.44
CA PRO A 9 -4.20 -25.89 8.62
C PRO A 9 -4.93 -27.21 8.43
N ASP A 10 -6.21 -27.30 8.83
CA ASP A 10 -7.06 -28.48 8.71
C ASP A 10 -7.57 -28.71 7.27
N GLN A 11 -7.41 -27.72 6.37
CA GLN A 11 -7.88 -27.76 4.98
C GLN A 11 -6.77 -28.02 3.96
N LEU A 12 -5.53 -28.27 4.38
CA LEU A 12 -4.37 -28.44 3.48
C LEU A 12 -4.51 -29.63 2.51
N HIS A 13 -5.32 -30.62 2.88
CA HIS A 13 -5.57 -31.82 2.05
C HIS A 13 -6.90 -31.75 1.29
N ARG A 14 -7.59 -30.61 1.33
CA ARG A 14 -8.89 -30.44 0.68
C ARG A 14 -8.75 -30.48 -0.84
N LYS A 15 -9.56 -31.34 -1.49
CA LYS A 15 -9.60 -31.40 -2.96
C LYS A 15 -9.97 -30.03 -3.56
N GLY A 16 -9.27 -29.64 -4.63
CA GLY A 16 -9.50 -28.37 -5.33
C GLY A 16 -8.72 -27.18 -4.78
N ILE A 17 -7.84 -27.40 -3.79
CA ILE A 17 -6.87 -26.41 -3.33
C ILE A 17 -5.47 -26.96 -3.67
N ASP A 18 -4.73 -26.23 -4.51
CA ASP A 18 -3.34 -26.51 -4.83
C ASP A 18 -2.45 -25.71 -3.86
N ILE A 19 -1.72 -26.40 -2.97
CA ILE A 19 -0.83 -25.75 -2.00
C ILE A 19 0.44 -25.30 -2.72
N LEU A 20 0.76 -24.01 -2.63
CA LEU A 20 1.91 -23.37 -3.27
C LEU A 20 3.14 -23.26 -2.35
N GLY A 21 2.94 -23.39 -1.04
CA GLY A 21 3.98 -23.26 -0.04
C GLY A 21 3.49 -22.53 1.22
N HIS A 22 4.42 -21.95 1.98
CA HIS A 22 4.09 -21.21 3.18
C HIS A 22 5.01 -20.01 3.40
N VAL A 23 4.54 -19.08 4.22
CA VAL A 23 5.32 -17.94 4.76
C VAL A 23 5.26 -18.03 6.29
N ASP A 24 6.40 -17.99 6.94
CA ASP A 24 6.48 -17.87 8.40
C ASP A 24 6.48 -16.40 8.80
N ALA A 25 5.58 -16.01 9.69
CA ALA A 25 5.41 -14.63 10.14
C ALA A 25 4.99 -14.60 11.62
N GLY A 26 5.77 -13.93 12.47
CA GLY A 26 5.46 -13.79 13.90
C GLY A 26 5.25 -15.15 14.60
N GLY A 27 6.06 -16.17 14.30
CA GLY A 27 5.93 -17.52 14.83
C GLY A 27 4.74 -18.33 14.26
N THR A 28 4.03 -17.78 13.28
CA THR A 28 2.85 -18.39 12.67
C THR A 28 3.15 -18.79 11.22
N ARG A 29 2.76 -20.00 10.83
CA ARG A 29 2.93 -20.51 9.47
C ARG A 29 1.67 -20.29 8.64
N LEU A 30 1.76 -19.41 7.63
CA LEU A 30 0.67 -19.08 6.70
C LEU A 30 0.83 -19.95 5.44
N HIS A 31 -0.02 -20.96 5.26
CA HIS A 31 -0.01 -21.79 4.06
C HIS A 31 -0.73 -21.08 2.92
N LEU A 32 -0.06 -20.95 1.78
CA LEU A 32 -0.62 -20.37 0.57
C LEU A 32 -1.15 -21.42 -0.36
N GLY A 33 -2.32 -21.19 -0.87
CA GLY A 33 -2.97 -22.09 -1.84
C GLY A 33 -3.59 -21.33 -3.00
N GLN A 34 -3.80 -22.08 -4.07
CA GLN A 34 -4.54 -21.65 -5.24
C GLN A 34 -5.78 -22.51 -5.41
N LEU A 35 -6.89 -21.89 -5.73
CA LEU A 35 -8.16 -22.58 -6.01
C LEU A 35 -8.88 -21.94 -7.19
N ASP A 36 -9.72 -22.71 -7.88
CA ASP A 36 -10.56 -22.19 -8.94
C ASP A 36 -11.85 -21.63 -8.37
N PHE A 37 -12.05 -20.32 -8.56
CA PHE A 37 -13.28 -19.64 -8.17
C PHE A 37 -14.11 -19.38 -9.44
N PRO A 38 -15.33 -19.94 -9.56
CA PRO A 38 -16.21 -19.65 -10.69
C PRO A 38 -16.63 -18.19 -10.68
N GLN A 39 -17.05 -17.69 -11.85
CA GLN A 39 -17.65 -16.37 -11.91
C GLN A 39 -18.92 -16.34 -11.06
N PRO A 40 -19.06 -15.37 -10.13
CA PRO A 40 -20.29 -15.24 -9.34
C PRO A 40 -21.48 -14.87 -10.22
N ASP A 41 -22.65 -15.36 -9.88
CA ASP A 41 -23.90 -14.88 -10.45
C ASP A 41 -24.12 -13.41 -10.08
N PHE A 42 -24.46 -12.59 -11.05
CA PHE A 42 -24.69 -11.17 -10.86
C PHE A 42 -25.88 -10.70 -11.69
N ASP A 43 -27.03 -10.57 -11.05
CA ASP A 43 -28.17 -9.88 -11.64
C ASP A 43 -28.19 -8.42 -11.17
N GLY A 44 -27.85 -7.49 -12.08
CA GLY A 44 -27.80 -6.05 -11.80
C GLY A 44 -29.15 -5.41 -11.45
N LYS A 45 -30.28 -6.10 -11.65
CA LYS A 45 -31.62 -5.61 -11.30
C LYS A 45 -32.01 -5.91 -9.85
N THR A 46 -31.33 -6.86 -9.22
CA THR A 46 -31.61 -7.17 -7.79
C THR A 46 -31.27 -5.97 -6.92
N PRO A 47 -32.06 -5.67 -5.87
CA PRO A 47 -31.80 -4.53 -4.96
C PRO A 47 -30.37 -4.48 -4.42
N ALA A 48 -29.81 -5.65 -4.09
CA ALA A 48 -28.45 -5.76 -3.55
C ALA A 48 -27.35 -5.38 -4.56
N ASN A 49 -27.63 -5.45 -5.87
CA ASN A 49 -26.65 -5.21 -6.92
C ASN A 49 -26.81 -3.89 -7.66
N ARG A 50 -27.93 -3.17 -7.48
CA ARG A 50 -28.26 -1.98 -8.30
C ARG A 50 -27.14 -0.93 -8.37
N GLU A 51 -26.44 -0.72 -7.27
CA GLU A 51 -25.34 0.25 -7.14
C GLU A 51 -23.95 -0.41 -7.24
N HIS A 52 -23.87 -1.70 -7.55
CA HIS A 52 -22.63 -2.46 -7.53
C HIS A 52 -22.15 -2.82 -8.93
N VAL A 53 -20.89 -3.15 -8.99
CA VAL A 53 -20.19 -3.62 -10.19
C VAL A 53 -19.58 -4.97 -9.88
N LEU A 54 -19.73 -5.94 -10.81
CA LEU A 54 -18.99 -7.19 -10.80
C LEU A 54 -17.66 -6.98 -11.54
N LEU A 55 -16.56 -7.26 -10.87
CA LEU A 55 -15.23 -7.05 -11.36
C LEU A 55 -14.46 -8.35 -11.50
N ARG A 56 -13.64 -8.45 -12.53
CA ARG A 56 -12.60 -9.44 -12.71
C ARG A 56 -11.25 -8.79 -12.47
N VAL A 57 -10.56 -9.14 -11.39
CA VAL A 57 -9.24 -8.61 -11.07
C VAL A 57 -8.20 -9.10 -12.08
N ARG A 58 -7.43 -8.19 -12.63
CA ARG A 58 -6.35 -8.44 -13.60
C ARG A 58 -4.99 -8.49 -12.91
N ALA A 59 -4.76 -7.57 -11.97
CA ALA A 59 -3.58 -7.52 -11.12
C ALA A 59 -3.96 -6.93 -9.77
N PHE A 60 -3.20 -7.29 -8.72
CA PHE A 60 -3.38 -6.70 -7.40
C PHE A 60 -2.04 -6.52 -6.68
N ALA A 61 -2.05 -5.72 -5.62
CA ALA A 61 -0.92 -5.53 -4.72
C ALA A 61 -1.37 -5.51 -3.27
N CYS A 62 -0.41 -5.85 -2.39
CA CYS A 62 -0.58 -5.71 -0.95
C CYS A 62 -0.01 -4.38 -0.45
N ASN A 63 -0.67 -3.79 0.51
CA ASN A 63 -0.16 -2.69 1.31
C ASN A 63 0.35 -3.23 2.65
N PHE A 64 1.20 -2.46 3.33
CA PHE A 64 1.80 -2.93 4.57
C PHE A 64 0.75 -3.26 5.64
N ARG A 65 -0.38 -2.52 5.65
CA ARG A 65 -1.54 -2.80 6.51
C ARG A 65 -2.17 -4.19 6.28
N ASP A 66 -2.05 -4.72 5.08
CA ASP A 66 -2.67 -6.01 4.74
C ASP A 66 -1.98 -7.17 5.46
N LYS A 67 -0.71 -7.00 5.86
CA LYS A 67 0.03 -7.95 6.71
C LYS A 67 -0.67 -8.16 8.06
N GLY A 68 -0.99 -7.06 8.75
CA GLY A 68 -1.69 -7.11 10.04
C GLY A 68 -3.10 -7.70 9.92
N ILE A 69 -3.87 -7.24 8.94
CA ILE A 69 -5.23 -7.75 8.68
C ILE A 69 -5.22 -9.24 8.37
N LEU A 70 -4.26 -9.70 7.56
CA LEU A 70 -4.12 -11.11 7.24
C LEU A 70 -3.81 -11.93 8.50
N MET A 71 -2.92 -11.45 9.36
CA MET A 71 -2.57 -12.10 10.62
C MET A 71 -3.77 -12.16 11.57
N ASP A 72 -4.46 -11.03 11.81
CA ASP A 72 -5.66 -10.97 12.64
C ASP A 72 -6.75 -11.96 12.18
N ASN A 73 -7.01 -11.97 10.87
CA ASN A 73 -8.00 -12.88 10.30
C ASN A 73 -7.57 -14.34 10.41
N TYR A 74 -6.28 -14.63 10.21
CA TYR A 74 -5.75 -15.99 10.29
C TYR A 74 -5.89 -16.58 11.69
N LEU A 75 -5.55 -15.82 12.73
CA LEU A 75 -5.70 -16.24 14.12
C LEU A 75 -7.16 -16.47 14.54
N GLN A 76 -8.12 -15.96 13.77
CA GLN A 76 -9.55 -16.12 14.02
C GLN A 76 -10.21 -17.12 13.06
N MET A 77 -9.47 -17.76 12.14
CA MET A 77 -10.06 -18.64 11.11
C MET A 77 -10.95 -19.72 11.68
N ASP A 78 -10.46 -20.45 12.68
CA ASP A 78 -11.19 -21.56 13.31
C ASP A 78 -12.50 -21.04 13.97
N ARG A 79 -12.41 -19.93 14.71
CA ARG A 79 -13.58 -19.30 15.35
C ARG A 79 -14.63 -18.84 14.33
N LEU A 80 -14.17 -18.40 13.15
CA LEU A 80 -15.03 -17.91 12.07
C LEU A 80 -15.48 -19.02 11.11
N GLY A 81 -15.03 -20.26 11.30
CA GLY A 81 -15.33 -21.39 10.43
C GLY A 81 -14.86 -21.21 8.99
N LYS A 82 -13.76 -20.47 8.80
CA LYS A 82 -13.25 -20.16 7.46
C LYS A 82 -12.19 -21.17 7.02
N ALA A 83 -12.39 -21.76 5.85
CA ALA A 83 -11.46 -22.69 5.22
C ALA A 83 -10.25 -22.00 4.56
N TYR A 84 -10.42 -20.75 4.14
CA TYR A 84 -9.39 -19.95 3.47
C TYR A 84 -9.66 -18.45 3.65
N LEU A 85 -8.59 -17.64 3.50
CA LEU A 85 -8.62 -16.19 3.57
C LEU A 85 -8.01 -15.58 2.31
N PRO A 86 -8.74 -14.77 1.57
CA PRO A 86 -8.17 -13.92 0.54
C PRO A 86 -7.47 -12.70 1.17
N PHE A 87 -6.65 -12.01 0.37
CA PHE A 87 -5.86 -10.85 0.78
C PHE A 87 -5.70 -9.82 -0.35
N GLY A 88 -5.04 -8.70 -0.06
CA GLY A 88 -4.75 -7.63 -1.02
C GLY A 88 -5.83 -6.57 -1.08
N SER A 89 -5.41 -5.30 -1.08
CA SER A 89 -6.30 -4.13 -1.02
C SER A 89 -6.21 -3.20 -2.23
N ASP A 90 -5.08 -3.16 -2.94
CA ASP A 90 -4.95 -2.45 -4.22
C ASP A 90 -5.22 -3.40 -5.40
N PHE A 91 -5.88 -2.93 -6.44
CA PHE A 91 -6.18 -3.76 -7.62
C PHE A 91 -6.36 -2.93 -8.89
N CYS A 92 -6.12 -3.59 -10.04
CA CYS A 92 -6.68 -3.23 -11.33
C CYS A 92 -7.66 -4.33 -11.74
N ALA A 93 -8.86 -3.94 -12.14
CA ALA A 93 -9.89 -4.89 -12.53
C ALA A 93 -10.64 -4.44 -13.79
N GLU A 94 -11.22 -5.41 -14.48
CA GLU A 94 -12.14 -5.19 -15.61
C GLU A 94 -13.58 -5.32 -15.11
N VAL A 95 -14.42 -4.41 -15.52
CA VAL A 95 -15.86 -4.45 -15.27
C VAL A 95 -16.47 -5.56 -16.12
N VAL A 96 -17.14 -6.52 -15.49
CA VAL A 96 -17.82 -7.64 -16.16
C VAL A 96 -19.31 -7.37 -16.29
N ALA A 97 -19.93 -6.84 -15.24
CA ALA A 97 -21.35 -6.47 -15.24
C ALA A 97 -21.59 -5.29 -14.30
N VAL A 98 -22.63 -4.53 -14.56
CA VAL A 98 -23.01 -3.35 -13.78
C VAL A 98 -24.43 -3.47 -13.26
N GLY A 99 -24.67 -2.89 -12.09
CA GLY A 99 -26.03 -2.75 -11.53
C GLY A 99 -26.85 -1.74 -12.30
N SER A 100 -28.19 -1.88 -12.20
CA SER A 100 -29.14 -1.08 -13.00
C SER A 100 -29.07 0.42 -12.78
N ASN A 101 -28.53 0.88 -11.63
CA ASN A 101 -28.38 2.29 -11.30
C ASN A 101 -26.95 2.81 -11.59
N VAL A 102 -26.03 1.94 -12.02
CA VAL A 102 -24.66 2.35 -12.34
C VAL A 102 -24.63 2.92 -13.75
N THR A 103 -24.30 4.20 -13.85
CA THR A 103 -24.18 4.92 -15.13
C THR A 103 -22.74 5.34 -15.45
N THR A 104 -21.85 5.23 -14.48
CA THR A 104 -20.45 5.69 -14.56
C THR A 104 -19.52 4.67 -15.22
N PHE A 105 -19.90 3.39 -15.24
CA PHE A 105 -19.11 2.29 -15.79
C PHE A 105 -19.93 1.41 -16.73
N ARG A 106 -19.24 0.70 -17.61
CA ARG A 106 -19.79 -0.32 -18.51
C ARG A 106 -18.87 -1.53 -18.58
N ALA A 107 -19.39 -2.66 -19.02
CA ALA A 107 -18.58 -3.87 -19.24
C ALA A 107 -17.40 -3.57 -20.17
N GLY A 108 -16.22 -4.06 -19.80
CA GLY A 108 -14.95 -3.83 -20.47
C GLY A 108 -14.15 -2.64 -19.94
N ASP A 109 -14.73 -1.75 -19.14
CA ASP A 109 -13.97 -0.65 -18.53
C ASP A 109 -12.94 -1.20 -17.55
N ARG A 110 -11.76 -0.54 -17.48
CA ARG A 110 -10.73 -0.81 -16.48
C ARG A 110 -10.90 0.12 -15.31
N VAL A 111 -10.90 -0.45 -14.10
CA VAL A 111 -11.13 0.30 -12.86
C VAL A 111 -10.12 -0.08 -11.76
N MET A 112 -9.90 0.85 -10.84
CA MET A 112 -9.18 0.65 -9.58
C MET A 112 -9.99 1.23 -8.41
N GLY A 113 -9.57 0.98 -7.17
CA GLY A 113 -10.25 1.49 -5.98
C GLY A 113 -10.12 3.00 -5.80
N ASP A 114 -11.19 3.65 -5.33
CA ASP A 114 -11.14 4.94 -4.65
C ASP A 114 -11.34 4.69 -3.16
N PHE A 115 -10.35 5.04 -2.37
CA PHE A 115 -10.27 4.72 -0.94
C PHE A 115 -10.60 5.92 -0.05
N ALA A 116 -11.56 6.74 -0.49
CA ALA A 116 -11.95 7.99 0.17
C ALA A 116 -12.11 7.87 1.68
N TYR A 117 -11.44 8.75 2.42
CA TYR A 117 -11.46 8.85 3.86
C TYR A 117 -11.14 10.30 4.30
N PRO A 118 -11.75 10.85 5.37
CA PRO A 118 -12.67 10.20 6.32
C PRO A 118 -14.12 10.13 5.86
N ASN A 119 -14.45 10.80 4.76
CA ASN A 119 -15.82 10.87 4.26
C ASN A 119 -16.14 9.66 3.37
N ALA A 120 -17.30 9.05 3.59
CA ALA A 120 -17.77 7.98 2.72
C ALA A 120 -18.13 8.55 1.34
N PRO A 121 -17.84 7.80 0.24
CA PRO A 121 -18.10 8.30 -1.13
C PRO A 121 -19.59 8.34 -1.48
N ALA A 122 -20.46 7.67 -0.70
CA ALA A 122 -21.92 7.72 -0.84
C ALA A 122 -22.62 7.42 0.49
N PRO A 123 -23.87 7.87 0.70
CA PRO A 123 -24.64 7.56 1.90
C PRO A 123 -24.76 6.05 2.13
N GLY A 124 -24.59 5.63 3.39
CA GLY A 124 -24.68 4.22 3.80
C GLY A 124 -23.44 3.36 3.51
N LEU A 125 -22.40 3.90 2.87
CA LEU A 125 -21.13 3.24 2.72
C LEU A 125 -20.18 3.56 3.87
N LEU A 126 -19.28 2.62 4.15
CA LEU A 126 -18.15 2.89 5.03
C LEU A 126 -17.03 3.59 4.22
N PRO A 127 -16.35 4.62 4.78
CA PRO A 127 -15.18 5.21 4.14
C PRO A 127 -14.01 4.22 4.11
N GLY A 128 -12.99 4.54 3.29
CA GLY A 128 -11.75 3.78 3.22
C GLY A 128 -11.73 2.71 2.13
N VAL A 129 -10.90 1.69 2.28
CA VAL A 129 -10.59 0.73 1.22
C VAL A 129 -11.82 0.05 0.63
N ALA A 130 -11.77 -0.16 -0.69
CA ALA A 130 -12.86 -0.80 -1.43
C ALA A 130 -12.94 -2.30 -1.12
N THR A 131 -11.80 -2.96 -0.90
CA THR A 131 -11.71 -4.39 -0.58
C THR A 131 -10.42 -4.71 0.19
N ASN A 132 -10.41 -5.86 0.88
CA ASN A 132 -9.20 -6.51 1.41
C ASN A 132 -8.99 -7.89 0.74
N PHE A 133 -9.67 -8.18 -0.35
CA PHE A 133 -9.84 -9.52 -0.90
C PHE A 133 -9.52 -9.59 -2.40
N ALA A 134 -8.64 -8.72 -2.90
CA ALA A 134 -8.33 -8.63 -4.33
C ALA A 134 -7.79 -9.95 -4.91
N SER A 135 -7.11 -10.77 -4.11
CA SER A 135 -6.58 -12.07 -4.52
C SER A 135 -7.65 -13.12 -4.89
N LEU A 136 -8.94 -12.88 -4.54
CA LEU A 136 -10.04 -13.74 -5.02
C LEU A 136 -10.24 -13.71 -6.52
N GLY A 137 -9.80 -12.64 -7.18
CA GLY A 137 -9.99 -12.49 -8.61
C GLY A 137 -11.39 -11.98 -9.02
N TRP A 138 -12.44 -12.30 -8.28
CA TRP A 138 -13.79 -11.77 -8.47
C TRP A 138 -14.17 -10.87 -7.32
N LEU A 139 -14.65 -9.65 -7.63
CA LEU A 139 -15.08 -8.68 -6.62
C LEU A 139 -16.46 -8.13 -6.99
N ARG A 140 -17.29 -7.90 -5.97
CA ARG A 140 -18.51 -7.11 -6.09
C ARG A 140 -18.32 -5.84 -5.27
N ILE A 141 -18.17 -4.70 -5.93
CA ILE A 141 -17.83 -3.42 -5.32
C ILE A 141 -18.93 -2.39 -5.65
N HIS A 142 -19.30 -1.55 -4.70
CA HIS A 142 -20.17 -0.42 -4.96
C HIS A 142 -19.49 0.58 -5.88
N ALA A 143 -20.19 1.06 -6.93
CA ALA A 143 -19.63 1.90 -7.98
C ALA A 143 -18.93 3.16 -7.46
N ALA A 144 -19.46 3.78 -6.40
CA ALA A 144 -18.86 4.97 -5.79
C ALA A 144 -17.49 4.74 -5.12
N LYS A 145 -17.03 3.50 -4.99
CA LYS A 145 -15.69 3.15 -4.49
C LYS A 145 -14.70 2.81 -5.61
N LEU A 146 -15.00 3.18 -6.82
CA LEU A 146 -14.21 2.87 -8.00
C LEU A 146 -13.90 4.14 -8.78
N THR A 147 -12.73 4.14 -9.43
CA THR A 147 -12.36 5.14 -10.42
C THR A 147 -11.84 4.45 -11.69
N THR A 148 -11.96 5.13 -12.82
CA THR A 148 -11.48 4.63 -14.12
C THR A 148 -9.95 4.65 -14.17
N VAL A 149 -9.35 3.59 -14.71
CA VAL A 149 -7.92 3.55 -14.99
C VAL A 149 -7.63 4.34 -16.27
N PRO A 150 -6.70 5.30 -16.27
CA PRO A 150 -6.26 5.99 -17.46
C PRO A 150 -5.82 5.00 -18.57
N PRO A 151 -6.10 5.27 -19.86
CA PRO A 151 -5.75 4.37 -20.94
C PRO A 151 -4.25 4.03 -21.02
N GLU A 152 -3.39 5.01 -20.73
CA GLU A 152 -1.93 4.91 -20.73
C GLU A 152 -1.36 4.16 -19.52
N MET A 153 -2.14 3.96 -18.47
CA MET A 153 -1.72 3.23 -17.27
C MET A 153 -1.88 1.73 -17.49
N SER A 154 -0.81 0.97 -17.35
CA SER A 154 -0.86 -0.50 -17.41
C SER A 154 -1.63 -1.10 -16.22
N ASP A 155 -2.04 -2.38 -16.34
CA ASP A 155 -2.73 -3.08 -15.25
C ASP A 155 -1.87 -3.18 -13.98
N HIS A 156 -0.56 -3.40 -14.14
CA HIS A 156 0.38 -3.46 -13.02
C HIS A 156 0.55 -2.08 -12.36
N GLN A 157 0.62 -1.02 -13.16
CA GLN A 157 0.68 0.34 -12.62
C GLN A 157 -0.61 0.67 -11.85
N ALA A 158 -1.78 0.37 -12.41
CA ALA A 158 -3.06 0.63 -11.75
C ALA A 158 -3.20 -0.15 -10.42
N ALA A 159 -2.76 -1.42 -10.40
CA ALA A 159 -2.74 -2.24 -9.19
C ALA A 159 -1.75 -1.76 -8.11
N ALA A 160 -0.78 -0.89 -8.45
CA ALA A 160 0.21 -0.35 -7.55
C ALA A 160 -0.03 1.12 -7.17
N PHE A 161 -1.09 1.76 -7.71
CA PHE A 161 -1.24 3.21 -7.70
C PHE A 161 -2.14 3.73 -6.59
N ALA A 162 -3.40 3.31 -6.57
CA ALA A 162 -4.48 4.08 -5.94
C ALA A 162 -4.25 4.37 -4.45
N LEU A 163 -4.03 3.37 -3.61
CA LEU A 163 -3.90 3.57 -2.16
C LEU A 163 -2.66 4.40 -1.81
N GLY A 164 -1.52 4.10 -2.45
CA GLY A 164 -0.27 4.81 -2.17
C GLY A 164 -0.30 6.27 -2.62
N ALA A 165 -0.80 6.55 -3.84
CA ALA A 165 -0.86 7.88 -4.41
C ALA A 165 -1.88 8.76 -3.69
N GLN A 166 -3.08 8.23 -3.39
CA GLN A 166 -4.13 8.92 -2.64
C GLN A 166 -3.68 9.26 -1.21
N THR A 167 -3.02 8.32 -0.52
CA THR A 167 -2.46 8.55 0.82
C THR A 167 -1.38 9.63 0.79
N ALA A 168 -0.49 9.61 -0.20
CA ALA A 168 0.57 10.59 -0.35
C ALA A 168 0.02 12.00 -0.55
N ALA A 169 -0.96 12.18 -1.44
CA ALA A 169 -1.61 13.46 -1.67
C ALA A 169 -2.32 13.97 -0.39
N GLY A 170 -3.05 13.10 0.31
CA GLY A 170 -3.67 13.41 1.60
C GLY A 170 -2.65 13.86 2.66
N MET A 171 -1.50 13.19 2.76
CA MET A 171 -0.43 13.59 3.68
C MET A 171 0.15 14.96 3.33
N ILE A 172 0.42 15.22 2.04
CA ILE A 172 0.94 16.51 1.57
C ILE A 172 -0.06 17.63 1.88
N ARG A 173 -1.33 17.47 1.52
CA ARG A 173 -2.39 18.44 1.81
C ARG A 173 -2.49 18.72 3.32
N ARG A 174 -2.55 17.67 4.15
CA ARG A 174 -2.64 17.83 5.62
C ARG A 174 -1.40 18.40 6.26
N SER A 175 -0.24 18.27 5.64
CA SER A 175 1.00 18.85 6.17
C SER A 175 0.96 20.38 6.22
N GLY A 176 0.34 21.01 5.24
CA GLY A 176 0.34 22.46 5.03
C GLY A 176 1.60 22.97 4.32
N ILE A 177 2.42 22.06 3.76
CA ILE A 177 3.69 22.45 3.12
C ILE A 177 3.48 23.28 1.85
N LEU A 178 2.36 23.05 1.15
CA LEU A 178 2.06 23.79 -0.10
C LEU A 178 1.83 25.26 0.17
N GLU A 179 1.26 25.60 1.33
CA GLU A 179 0.99 26.98 1.76
C GLU A 179 2.18 27.62 2.47
N SER A 180 2.85 26.85 3.35
CA SER A 180 3.94 27.37 4.18
C SER A 180 5.32 27.36 3.49
N GLY A 181 5.45 26.56 2.45
CA GLY A 181 6.76 26.22 1.91
C GLY A 181 7.60 25.40 2.89
N GLY A 182 8.88 25.24 2.59
CA GLY A 182 9.82 24.64 3.53
C GLY A 182 10.72 23.57 2.94
N ASN A 183 11.42 22.87 3.83
CA ASN A 183 12.39 21.84 3.52
C ASN A 183 11.89 20.48 4.01
N PRO A 184 11.36 19.60 3.12
CA PRO A 184 10.78 18.32 3.51
C PRO A 184 11.83 17.20 3.64
N VAL A 185 11.65 16.35 4.66
CA VAL A 185 12.32 15.04 4.80
C VAL A 185 11.29 13.92 4.71
N ILE A 186 11.64 12.85 4.03
CA ILE A 186 10.80 11.66 3.86
C ILE A 186 11.52 10.47 4.47
N LEU A 187 10.88 9.85 5.44
CA LEU A 187 11.40 8.68 6.15
C LEU A 187 10.92 7.40 5.48
N SER A 188 11.62 6.27 5.73
CA SER A 188 11.34 4.99 5.07
C SER A 188 11.16 5.14 3.56
N ALA A 189 12.05 5.91 2.92
CA ALA A 189 11.87 6.47 1.58
C ALA A 189 11.84 5.43 0.43
N ARG A 190 12.08 4.14 0.73
CA ARG A 190 11.94 3.04 -0.25
C ARG A 190 10.52 2.47 -0.30
N SER A 191 9.63 2.88 0.62
CA SER A 191 8.24 2.44 0.60
C SER A 191 7.47 3.08 -0.57
N ALA A 192 6.46 2.38 -1.08
CA ALA A 192 5.66 2.89 -2.20
C ALA A 192 5.01 4.25 -1.88
N THR A 193 4.44 4.42 -0.68
CA THR A 193 3.84 5.69 -0.26
C THR A 193 4.86 6.82 -0.18
N SER A 194 6.06 6.56 0.38
CA SER A 194 7.13 7.56 0.45
C SER A 194 7.63 7.98 -0.93
N LEU A 195 7.69 7.04 -1.88
CA LEU A 195 8.07 7.35 -3.26
C LEU A 195 7.02 8.22 -3.95
N PHE A 196 5.72 7.99 -3.72
CA PHE A 196 4.67 8.87 -4.20
C PHE A 196 4.74 10.27 -3.56
N ILE A 197 5.00 10.37 -2.24
CA ILE A 197 5.20 11.66 -1.57
C ILE A 197 6.37 12.42 -2.22
N ALA A 198 7.50 11.72 -2.43
CA ALA A 198 8.67 12.34 -3.05
C ALA A 198 8.39 12.87 -4.47
N GLN A 199 7.74 12.07 -5.32
CA GLN A 199 7.39 12.46 -6.68
C GLN A 199 6.42 13.64 -6.71
N GLN A 200 5.38 13.63 -5.88
CA GLN A 200 4.40 14.71 -5.80
C GLN A 200 5.06 16.01 -5.30
N LEU A 201 5.89 15.95 -4.24
CA LEU A 201 6.63 17.11 -3.75
C LEU A 201 7.58 17.69 -4.81
N ILE A 202 8.28 16.83 -5.56
CA ILE A 202 9.12 17.27 -6.69
C ILE A 202 8.25 17.95 -7.76
N GLY A 203 7.08 17.38 -8.07
CA GLY A 203 6.13 17.98 -8.99
C GLY A 203 5.63 19.38 -8.57
N TYR A 204 5.58 19.64 -7.27
CA TYR A 204 5.29 20.99 -6.69
C TYR A 204 6.53 21.88 -6.57
N GLY A 205 7.71 21.45 -7.02
CA GLY A 205 8.93 22.24 -6.99
C GLY A 205 9.77 22.12 -5.71
N PHE A 206 9.42 21.23 -4.79
CA PHE A 206 10.24 20.97 -3.60
C PHE A 206 11.41 20.04 -3.93
N ARG A 207 12.42 20.04 -3.05
CA ARG A 207 13.57 19.12 -3.09
C ARG A 207 13.58 18.24 -1.84
N PRO A 208 12.84 17.14 -1.79
CA PRO A 208 12.77 16.30 -0.62
C PRO A 208 14.10 15.61 -0.32
N HIS A 209 14.42 15.47 0.98
CA HIS A 209 15.50 14.62 1.44
C HIS A 209 14.95 13.25 1.84
N CYS A 210 15.35 12.21 1.13
CA CYS A 210 14.82 10.86 1.27
C CYS A 210 15.74 10.00 2.14
N LEU A 211 15.28 9.62 3.33
CA LEU A 211 16.02 8.77 4.27
C LEU A 211 15.52 7.33 4.21
N SER A 212 16.48 6.39 4.09
CA SER A 212 16.21 4.95 4.05
C SER A 212 17.25 4.15 4.83
N SER A 213 16.98 2.88 5.11
CA SER A 213 17.87 2.01 5.90
C SER A 213 19.20 1.67 5.19
N SER A 214 19.26 1.84 3.88
CA SER A 214 20.46 1.60 3.07
C SER A 214 20.57 2.62 1.93
N GLU A 215 21.75 2.77 1.38
CA GLU A 215 21.98 3.63 0.20
C GLU A 215 21.14 3.17 -0.99
N TRP A 216 20.80 4.13 -1.84
CA TRP A 216 20.10 3.85 -3.09
C TRP A 216 21.10 3.53 -4.21
N SER A 217 20.75 2.59 -5.06
CA SER A 217 21.51 2.33 -6.28
C SER A 217 21.38 3.48 -7.28
N SER A 218 22.28 3.54 -8.27
CA SER A 218 22.20 4.53 -9.34
C SER A 218 20.86 4.50 -10.08
N GLU A 219 20.27 3.31 -10.28
CA GLU A 219 18.96 3.16 -10.92
C GLU A 219 17.83 3.72 -10.05
N GLN A 220 17.89 3.50 -8.72
CA GLN A 220 16.93 4.03 -7.78
C GLN A 220 16.99 5.57 -7.71
N LEU A 221 18.20 6.13 -7.75
CA LEU A 221 18.39 7.59 -7.82
C LEU A 221 17.82 8.18 -9.12
N GLN A 222 17.95 7.48 -10.24
CA GLN A 222 17.36 7.91 -11.51
C GLN A 222 15.82 7.89 -11.51
N ALA A 223 15.20 7.05 -10.67
CA ALA A 223 13.75 7.01 -10.54
C ALA A 223 13.15 8.25 -9.84
N LEU A 224 13.99 9.06 -9.15
CA LEU A 224 13.58 10.28 -8.43
C LEU A 224 14.53 11.43 -8.66
N PRO A 225 14.63 11.93 -9.89
CA PRO A 225 15.47 13.09 -10.17
C PRO A 225 14.96 14.32 -9.40
N GLY A 226 15.84 14.97 -8.65
CA GLY A 226 15.49 16.13 -7.81
C GLY A 226 15.36 15.85 -6.32
N ALA A 227 15.36 14.59 -5.88
CA ALA A 227 15.52 14.23 -4.47
C ALA A 227 17.01 14.17 -4.08
N THR A 228 17.29 14.46 -2.81
CA THR A 228 18.54 14.07 -2.16
C THR A 228 18.31 12.86 -1.28
N THR A 229 19.33 12.04 -1.05
CA THR A 229 19.19 10.80 -0.28
C THR A 229 20.18 10.73 0.87
N GLY A 230 19.82 9.99 1.91
CA GLY A 230 20.65 9.70 3.06
C GLY A 230 20.28 8.37 3.70
N VAL A 231 21.12 7.91 4.63
CA VAL A 231 20.90 6.66 5.37
C VAL A 231 20.50 6.96 6.80
N LEU A 232 19.36 6.36 7.20
CA LEU A 232 18.89 6.30 8.59
C LEU A 232 18.48 4.86 8.87
N ARG A 233 19.29 4.14 9.64
CA ARG A 233 19.01 2.74 10.00
C ARG A 233 18.00 2.68 11.16
N PRO A 234 17.14 1.65 11.20
CA PRO A 234 16.28 1.41 12.36
C PRO A 234 17.06 1.41 13.67
N GLY A 235 16.51 2.05 14.71
CA GLY A 235 17.15 2.14 16.01
C GLY A 235 18.38 3.07 16.09
N THR A 236 18.71 3.78 15.00
CA THR A 236 19.78 4.79 15.01
C THR A 236 19.21 6.20 14.99
N PHE A 237 20.03 7.16 15.42
CA PHE A 237 19.68 8.58 15.37
C PHE A 237 20.31 9.24 14.15
N PRO A 238 19.67 10.31 13.62
CA PRO A 238 20.25 11.10 12.53
C PRO A 238 21.57 11.76 12.97
N ALA A 239 22.45 12.02 12.00
CA ALA A 239 23.67 12.76 12.25
C ALA A 239 23.35 14.14 12.86
N GLN A 240 24.18 14.63 13.79
CA GLN A 240 23.96 15.92 14.46
C GLN A 240 23.86 17.10 13.46
N ALA A 241 24.57 17.03 12.33
CA ALA A 241 24.48 18.02 11.26
C ALA A 241 23.09 18.15 10.63
N ASP A 242 22.24 17.12 10.77
CA ASP A 242 20.89 17.10 10.22
C ASP A 242 19.81 17.47 11.25
N HIS A 243 20.21 17.68 12.51
CA HIS A 243 19.27 18.08 13.55
C HIS A 243 18.68 19.47 13.24
N SER A 244 17.36 19.58 13.46
CA SER A 244 16.61 20.83 13.26
C SER A 244 16.73 21.46 11.86
N LYS A 245 16.98 20.63 10.83
CA LYS A 245 17.22 21.07 9.45
C LYS A 245 15.96 21.14 8.61
N PHE A 246 14.95 20.33 8.94
CA PHE A 246 13.77 20.14 8.12
C PHE A 246 12.53 20.78 8.76
N THR A 247 11.64 21.30 7.95
CA THR A 247 10.39 21.91 8.41
C THR A 247 9.24 20.93 8.43
N HIS A 248 9.26 19.93 7.54
CA HIS A 248 8.23 18.91 7.39
C HIS A 248 8.87 17.53 7.30
N ALA A 249 8.33 16.57 8.06
CA ALA A 249 8.72 15.16 8.00
C ALA A 249 7.50 14.31 7.61
N PHE A 250 7.67 13.50 6.58
CA PHE A 250 6.67 12.55 6.09
C PHE A 250 7.13 11.12 6.39
N ASP A 251 6.27 10.36 7.06
CA ASP A 251 6.64 9.03 7.53
C ASP A 251 5.48 8.03 7.41
N PRO A 252 5.65 6.93 6.67
CA PRO A 252 4.63 5.88 6.61
C PRO A 252 4.60 4.98 7.85
N PHE A 253 5.60 5.05 8.77
CA PHE A 253 5.77 4.14 9.89
C PHE A 253 6.17 4.86 11.19
N PHE A 254 5.19 5.47 11.86
CA PHE A 254 5.48 6.31 13.03
C PHE A 254 6.15 5.53 14.18
N ASP A 255 5.83 4.27 14.36
CA ASP A 255 6.38 3.38 15.37
C ASP A 255 7.89 3.13 15.20
N MET A 256 8.42 3.32 13.98
CA MET A 256 9.86 3.19 13.70
C MET A 256 10.63 4.50 13.84
N ASN A 257 10.05 5.61 13.39
CA ASN A 257 10.83 6.79 13.04
C ASN A 257 10.46 8.05 13.83
N LEU A 258 9.40 8.04 14.66
CA LEU A 258 8.90 9.25 15.31
C LEU A 258 10.00 9.94 16.14
N GLU A 259 10.79 9.20 16.92
CA GLU A 259 11.86 9.77 17.74
C GLU A 259 12.94 10.44 16.87
N ALA A 260 13.40 9.75 15.82
CA ALA A 260 14.38 10.30 14.88
C ALA A 260 13.83 11.54 14.14
N ALA A 261 12.56 11.50 13.72
CA ALA A 261 11.90 12.63 13.06
C ALA A 261 11.86 13.88 13.93
N THR A 262 11.62 13.75 15.24
CA THR A 262 11.62 14.91 16.15
C THR A 262 13.00 15.57 16.28
N LEU A 263 14.08 14.84 16.08
CA LEU A 263 15.44 15.40 16.06
C LEU A 263 15.69 16.16 14.74
N LEU A 264 15.23 15.61 13.62
CA LEU A 264 15.40 16.19 12.27
C LEU A 264 14.63 17.49 12.10
N LEU A 265 13.47 17.61 12.73
CA LEU A 265 12.59 18.77 12.58
C LEU A 265 13.12 20.01 13.29
N ALA A 266 12.99 21.15 12.63
CA ALA A 266 13.19 22.48 13.20
C ALA A 266 12.09 22.82 14.22
N ASN A 267 12.30 23.87 15.03
CA ASN A 267 11.26 24.39 15.90
C ASN A 267 10.02 24.82 15.09
N GLY A 268 8.84 24.47 15.56
CA GLY A 268 7.57 24.69 14.85
C GLY A 268 7.33 23.73 13.69
N GLY A 269 8.19 22.75 13.46
CA GLY A 269 8.08 21.81 12.35
C GLY A 269 6.85 20.89 12.45
N THR A 270 6.49 20.30 11.31
CA THR A 270 5.32 19.40 11.17
C THR A 270 5.77 17.97 10.85
N TYR A 271 5.30 17.01 11.63
CA TYR A 271 5.42 15.58 11.36
C TYR A 271 4.07 15.01 10.92
N VAL A 272 4.06 14.32 9.77
CA VAL A 272 2.86 13.67 9.23
C VAL A 272 3.11 12.19 9.05
N THR A 273 2.20 11.36 9.57
CA THR A 273 2.30 9.88 9.45
C THR A 273 1.00 9.25 9.01
N CYS A 274 1.07 8.11 8.32
CA CYS A 274 -0.11 7.40 7.82
C CYS A 274 -0.19 5.92 8.23
N GLY A 275 0.76 5.39 9.00
CA GLY A 275 0.75 3.98 9.34
C GLY A 275 1.74 3.56 10.40
N LEU A 276 1.72 2.28 10.64
CA LEU A 276 2.56 1.53 11.57
C LEU A 276 3.30 0.43 10.79
N ARG A 277 4.53 0.14 11.15
CA ARG A 277 5.22 -1.05 10.66
C ARG A 277 4.67 -2.30 11.33
N ASP A 278 4.55 -2.25 12.63
CA ASP A 278 4.12 -3.37 13.46
C ASP A 278 2.60 -3.36 13.62
N GLN A 279 1.91 -3.70 12.54
CA GLN A 279 0.45 -3.69 12.43
C GLN A 279 -0.24 -4.72 13.36
N HIS A 280 0.52 -5.71 13.88
CA HIS A 280 0.01 -6.74 14.77
C HIS A 280 1.07 -7.09 15.83
N PRO A 281 0.69 -7.35 17.12
CA PRO A 281 1.65 -7.62 18.20
C PRO A 281 2.63 -8.77 17.91
N LEU A 282 2.18 -9.83 17.22
CA LEU A 282 3.05 -10.97 16.83
C LEU A 282 4.07 -10.62 15.74
N LEU A 283 3.98 -9.44 15.14
CA LEU A 283 4.88 -8.96 14.10
C LEU A 283 5.84 -7.88 14.63
N SER A 284 5.73 -7.54 15.92
CA SER A 284 6.59 -6.56 16.57
C SER A 284 7.92 -7.18 17.01
N ASP A 285 9.03 -6.51 16.66
CA ASP A 285 10.38 -6.91 17.05
C ASP A 285 10.81 -6.32 18.41
N GLY A 286 10.01 -5.41 18.99
CA GLY A 286 10.32 -4.67 20.21
C GLY A 286 9.42 -5.02 21.40
N THR A 287 9.89 -4.71 22.61
CA THR A 287 9.06 -4.82 23.81
C THR A 287 8.14 -3.60 23.96
N PRO A 288 6.96 -3.75 24.61
CA PRO A 288 6.09 -2.61 24.93
C PRO A 288 6.78 -1.51 25.72
N GLU A 289 7.73 -1.86 26.62
CA GLU A 289 8.49 -0.92 27.43
C GLU A 289 9.43 -0.06 26.58
N GLU A 290 10.16 -0.67 25.65
CA GLU A 290 11.07 0.04 24.73
C GLU A 290 10.29 1.01 23.85
N SER A 291 9.17 0.57 23.29
CA SER A 291 8.27 1.41 22.50
C SER A 291 7.71 2.58 23.33
N GLY A 292 7.33 2.33 24.57
CA GLY A 292 6.85 3.35 25.49
C GLY A 292 7.89 4.42 25.83
N VAL A 293 9.16 4.03 26.02
CA VAL A 293 10.28 4.97 26.26
C VAL A 293 10.53 5.85 25.04
N ALA A 294 10.59 5.26 23.85
CA ALA A 294 10.79 5.99 22.59
C ALA A 294 9.67 7.01 22.33
N LEU A 295 8.41 6.61 22.53
CA LEU A 295 7.25 7.50 22.39
C LEU A 295 7.31 8.68 23.38
N ARG A 296 7.66 8.43 24.65
CA ARG A 296 7.80 9.50 25.65
C ARG A 296 8.88 10.51 25.29
N ARG A 297 10.03 10.06 24.77
CA ARG A 297 11.10 10.95 24.32
C ARG A 297 10.65 11.80 23.11
N ALA A 298 9.99 11.17 22.14
CA ALA A 298 9.48 11.88 20.99
C ALA A 298 8.45 12.96 21.37
N LEU A 299 7.52 12.66 22.28
CA LEU A 299 6.55 13.64 22.77
C LEU A 299 7.22 14.78 23.56
N ALA A 300 8.25 14.49 24.38
CA ALA A 300 9.01 15.52 25.06
C ALA A 300 9.69 16.47 24.07
N MET A 301 10.30 15.94 23.01
CA MET A 301 10.90 16.76 21.96
C MET A 301 9.85 17.54 21.17
N ALA A 302 8.67 16.96 20.94
CA ALA A 302 7.56 17.69 20.30
C ALA A 302 7.12 18.91 21.11
N VAL A 303 7.05 18.78 22.44
CA VAL A 303 6.75 19.92 23.34
C VAL A 303 7.87 20.96 23.28
N VAL A 304 9.14 20.54 23.45
CA VAL A 304 10.30 21.46 23.46
C VAL A 304 10.42 22.26 22.17
N LYS A 305 10.14 21.63 21.03
CA LYS A 305 10.26 22.25 19.70
C LYS A 305 8.95 22.84 19.17
N ASN A 306 7.83 22.78 19.91
CA ASN A 306 6.49 23.18 19.44
C ASN A 306 6.10 22.48 18.13
N LEU A 307 6.35 21.17 18.01
CA LEU A 307 6.06 20.43 16.79
C LEU A 307 4.56 20.16 16.65
N SER A 308 4.08 20.16 15.40
CA SER A 308 2.77 19.64 15.03
C SER A 308 2.92 18.16 14.64
N VAL A 309 2.18 17.27 15.32
CA VAL A 309 2.11 15.84 14.99
C VAL A 309 0.74 15.54 14.38
N LYS A 310 0.70 15.10 13.13
CA LYS A 310 -0.53 14.91 12.35
C LYS A 310 -0.64 13.44 11.91
N GLY A 311 -1.69 12.75 12.34
CA GLY A 311 -2.09 11.47 11.75
C GLY A 311 -2.80 11.67 10.42
N ASN A 312 -2.59 10.77 9.48
CA ASN A 312 -3.29 10.71 8.20
C ASN A 312 -3.76 9.28 7.94
N CYS A 313 -5.01 9.12 7.55
CA CYS A 313 -5.53 7.84 7.09
C CYS A 313 -6.04 8.03 5.67
N LEU A 314 -5.37 7.39 4.70
CA LEU A 314 -5.72 7.47 3.28
C LEU A 314 -5.76 8.94 2.77
N GLY A 315 -6.70 9.25 1.88
CA GLY A 315 -6.96 10.58 1.33
C GLY A 315 -8.41 10.72 0.88
N GLU A 316 -8.81 11.89 0.44
CA GLU A 316 -10.11 12.14 -0.16
C GLU A 316 -10.12 11.70 -1.64
N SER A 317 -11.29 11.58 -2.27
CA SER A 317 -11.38 11.29 -3.71
C SER A 317 -10.71 12.36 -4.57
N SER A 318 -10.70 13.61 -4.11
CA SER A 318 -9.96 14.72 -4.74
C SER A 318 -8.45 14.48 -4.73
N ASP A 319 -7.90 13.91 -3.66
CA ASP A 319 -6.47 13.57 -3.57
C ASP A 319 -6.10 12.50 -4.61
N LEU A 320 -6.98 11.52 -4.86
CA LEU A 320 -6.77 10.51 -5.92
C LEU A 320 -6.87 11.14 -7.31
N ALA A 321 -7.87 12.00 -7.54
CA ALA A 321 -8.06 12.69 -8.82
C ALA A 321 -6.85 13.57 -9.17
N GLU A 322 -6.28 14.28 -8.19
CA GLU A 322 -5.07 15.08 -8.35
C GLU A 322 -3.85 14.19 -8.71
N ALA A 323 -3.67 13.08 -8.00
CA ALA A 323 -2.59 12.14 -8.27
C ALA A 323 -2.71 11.50 -9.67
N LEU A 324 -3.93 11.20 -10.12
CA LEU A 324 -4.20 10.71 -11.48
C LEU A 324 -3.89 11.77 -12.54
N GLY A 325 -4.25 13.03 -12.31
CA GLY A 325 -3.84 14.13 -13.17
C GLY A 325 -2.32 14.25 -13.29
N ALA A 326 -1.62 14.15 -12.16
CA ALA A 326 -0.16 14.16 -12.13
C ALA A 326 0.46 12.93 -12.82
N PHE A 327 -0.20 11.77 -12.83
CA PHE A 327 0.22 10.61 -13.60
C PHE A 327 0.08 10.88 -15.12
N CYS A 328 -1.05 11.36 -15.57
CA CYS A 328 -1.27 11.70 -16.99
C CYS A 328 -0.28 12.75 -17.50
N ASP A 329 0.17 13.67 -16.64
CA ASP A 329 1.24 14.64 -16.92
C ASP A 329 2.67 14.04 -16.80
N THR A 330 2.80 12.75 -16.60
CA THR A 330 4.08 12.02 -16.44
C THR A 330 4.95 12.47 -15.25
N ARG A 331 4.35 13.16 -14.27
CA ARG A 331 5.05 13.67 -13.07
C ARG A 331 5.09 12.68 -11.91
N VAL A 332 4.08 11.80 -11.85
CA VAL A 332 3.91 10.81 -10.78
C VAL A 332 3.61 9.45 -11.38
N GLY A 333 4.23 8.40 -10.85
CA GLY A 333 3.95 7.03 -11.26
C GLY A 333 4.37 6.01 -10.21
N PRO A 334 3.73 4.83 -10.17
CA PRO A 334 4.12 3.81 -9.21
C PRO A 334 5.48 3.24 -9.57
N VAL A 335 6.36 3.18 -8.58
CA VAL A 335 7.60 2.41 -8.70
C VAL A 335 7.26 0.95 -8.40
N ILE A 336 7.40 0.09 -9.40
CA ILE A 336 7.17 -1.35 -9.29
C ILE A 336 8.51 -2.04 -9.07
N ASP A 337 8.69 -2.67 -7.91
CA ASP A 337 9.89 -3.43 -7.58
C ASP A 337 9.92 -4.75 -8.34
N SER A 338 8.82 -5.49 -8.28
CA SER A 338 8.72 -6.83 -8.88
C SER A 338 7.28 -7.16 -9.28
N VAL A 339 7.14 -7.97 -10.33
CA VAL A 339 5.86 -8.53 -10.77
C VAL A 339 5.94 -10.05 -10.63
N PHE A 340 4.88 -10.65 -10.10
CA PHE A 340 4.79 -12.07 -9.79
C PHE A 340 3.61 -12.71 -10.49
N GLU A 341 3.76 -13.99 -10.84
CA GLU A 341 2.69 -14.85 -11.32
C GLU A 341 2.09 -15.67 -10.15
N PRO A 342 0.88 -16.24 -10.28
CA PRO A 342 0.19 -16.91 -9.18
C PRO A 342 0.99 -18.03 -8.50
N GLN A 343 1.85 -18.74 -9.24
CA GLN A 343 2.72 -19.80 -8.71
C GLN A 343 3.81 -19.26 -7.78
N GLU A 344 4.10 -17.97 -7.86
CA GLU A 344 5.10 -17.27 -7.06
C GLU A 344 4.50 -16.58 -5.82
N ALA A 345 3.30 -16.97 -5.38
CA ALA A 345 2.56 -16.31 -4.29
C ALA A 345 3.36 -16.23 -2.98
N VAL A 346 4.20 -17.23 -2.67
CA VAL A 346 5.10 -17.21 -1.50
C VAL A 346 6.11 -16.07 -1.66
N ALA A 347 6.82 -16.01 -2.79
CA ALA A 347 7.80 -14.97 -3.07
C ALA A 347 7.15 -13.57 -3.09
N PHE A 348 5.94 -13.45 -3.63
CA PHE A 348 5.16 -12.21 -3.62
C PHE A 348 4.90 -11.70 -2.19
N LEU A 349 4.42 -12.55 -1.26
CA LEU A 349 4.17 -12.12 0.12
C LEU A 349 5.46 -11.81 0.88
N VAL A 350 6.50 -12.64 0.70
CA VAL A 350 7.82 -12.38 1.29
C VAL A 350 8.36 -11.03 0.81
N SER A 351 8.36 -10.77 -0.49
CA SER A 351 8.83 -9.50 -1.05
C SER A 351 7.95 -8.32 -0.62
N SER A 352 6.63 -8.51 -0.53
CA SER A 352 5.70 -7.45 -0.13
C SER A 352 5.87 -7.02 1.32
N PHE A 353 6.20 -7.94 2.25
CA PHE A 353 6.13 -7.68 3.69
C PHE A 353 7.47 -7.77 4.42
N PHE A 354 8.44 -8.56 3.92
CA PHE A 354 9.63 -8.91 4.67
C PHE A 354 10.95 -8.58 3.95
N ASP A 355 10.95 -8.27 2.65
CA ASP A 355 12.19 -7.90 1.93
C ASP A 355 12.65 -6.48 2.29
N PRO A 356 13.75 -6.32 3.04
CA PRO A 356 14.32 -5.00 3.35
C PRO A 356 14.95 -4.33 2.12
N GLY A 357 15.21 -5.10 1.06
CA GLY A 357 15.77 -4.62 -0.19
C GLY A 357 14.73 -4.07 -1.17
N ARG A 358 13.43 -4.21 -0.90
CA ARG A 358 12.35 -3.74 -1.77
C ARG A 358 12.42 -2.23 -2.00
N PHE A 359 12.14 -1.82 -3.24
CA PHE A 359 12.06 -0.42 -3.65
C PHE A 359 10.75 -0.16 -4.42
N GLY A 360 9.72 0.27 -3.72
CA GLY A 360 8.39 0.46 -4.29
C GLY A 360 7.41 -0.67 -3.98
N LYS A 361 6.64 -1.10 -4.97
CA LYS A 361 5.50 -2.00 -4.84
C LYS A 361 5.75 -3.33 -5.53
N CYS A 362 5.38 -4.44 -4.88
CA CYS A 362 5.25 -5.75 -5.52
C CYS A 362 3.82 -5.91 -6.07
N VAL A 363 3.69 -6.47 -7.26
CA VAL A 363 2.41 -6.67 -7.95
C VAL A 363 2.24 -8.14 -8.32
N MET A 364 1.05 -8.67 -8.11
CA MET A 364 0.63 -10.01 -8.52
C MET A 364 -0.26 -9.92 -9.75
N THR A 365 0.06 -10.65 -10.80
CA THR A 365 -0.79 -10.83 -11.99
C THR A 365 -1.82 -11.93 -11.72
N LEU A 366 -3.09 -11.75 -12.06
CA LEU A 366 -4.13 -12.79 -11.97
C LEU A 366 -4.72 -13.20 -13.33
N ALA A 367 -4.69 -12.30 -14.30
CA ALA A 367 -5.13 -12.61 -15.67
C ALA A 367 -3.94 -12.52 -16.63
N SER A 368 -3.86 -13.42 -17.62
CA SER A 368 -2.84 -13.34 -18.66
C SER A 368 -2.88 -11.96 -19.33
N VAL A 369 -1.79 -11.23 -19.23
CA VAL A 369 -1.62 -9.95 -19.92
C VAL A 369 -1.54 -10.25 -21.41
N ASN A 370 -2.32 -9.53 -22.24
CA ASN A 370 -2.10 -9.53 -23.69
C ASN A 370 -0.65 -9.05 -23.94
N PRO A 371 0.17 -9.76 -24.74
CA PRO A 371 1.62 -9.51 -24.84
C PRO A 371 2.03 -8.24 -25.58
N GLY A 372 1.21 -7.18 -25.52
CA GLY A 372 1.46 -5.91 -26.21
C GLY A 372 2.14 -4.79 -25.40
N ALA A 373 2.38 -4.96 -24.10
CA ALA A 373 3.07 -3.98 -23.25
C ALA A 373 4.24 -4.64 -22.54
N VAL A 374 5.40 -4.63 -23.18
CA VAL A 374 6.65 -5.16 -22.62
C VAL A 374 7.21 -4.16 -21.60
N THR A 375 7.01 -4.45 -20.31
CA THR A 375 7.93 -4.01 -19.26
C THR A 375 8.72 -5.24 -18.83
N THR A 376 10.04 -5.19 -18.96
CA THR A 376 10.94 -6.30 -18.60
C THR A 376 10.88 -6.56 -17.10
N PRO A 377 10.40 -7.74 -16.62
CA PRO A 377 10.42 -8.04 -15.19
C PRO A 377 11.83 -8.44 -14.77
N ARG A 378 12.32 -7.89 -13.67
CA ARG A 378 13.46 -8.47 -12.96
C ARG A 378 12.95 -9.59 -12.05
N THR A 379 13.20 -10.84 -12.43
CA THR A 379 13.05 -11.97 -11.53
C THR A 379 14.27 -11.98 -10.60
N LYS A 380 14.10 -11.53 -9.36
CA LYS A 380 15.09 -11.79 -8.31
C LYS A 380 14.95 -13.24 -7.88
N ALA A 381 16.00 -14.05 -8.09
CA ALA A 381 16.14 -15.34 -7.42
C ALA A 381 16.29 -15.08 -5.92
N LEU A 382 15.25 -15.37 -5.13
CA LEU A 382 15.30 -15.31 -3.68
C LEU A 382 15.88 -16.62 -3.16
N ALA A 383 17.03 -16.53 -2.49
CA ALA A 383 17.50 -17.59 -1.62
C ALA A 383 16.45 -17.80 -0.51
N THR A 384 16.17 -19.06 -0.18
CA THR A 384 15.30 -19.46 0.93
C THR A 384 15.72 -18.75 2.20
N ALA A 385 14.99 -17.69 2.56
CA ALA A 385 15.17 -17.02 3.84
C ALA A 385 14.24 -17.67 4.86
N THR A 386 14.84 -18.37 5.81
CA THR A 386 14.21 -18.68 7.09
C THR A 386 14.31 -17.37 7.91
N VAL A 387 13.20 -16.72 8.19
CA VAL A 387 13.10 -15.56 9.07
C VAL A 387 12.45 -15.98 10.37
#